data_11f386d1f5c4316c1e7623d028392066
#
_entry.id   11f386d1f5c4316c1e7623d028392066
#
_cell.length_a   1.000
_cell.length_b   1.000
_cell.length_c   1.000
_cell.angle_alpha   90.00
_cell.angle_beta   90.00
_cell.angle_gamma   90.00
#
_symmetry.space_group_name_H-M   'P 1'
#
loop_
_entity.id
_entity.type
_entity.pdbx_description
1 polymer ?
#
loop_
_entity_poly.entity_id
_entity_poly.type
_entity_poly.pdbx_seq_one_letter_code
_entity_poly.pdbx_strand_id
1 'polypeptide(L)'
;LGPYTKKDVVDFFSDYGSRFLGKRVVVARDTPAFIGNRIGIFSIQSLFHRVKALKMTVEEVDKLTGPVIGRPKSATFRTVDVVGLDTLVHVANGIKEHCPDDERHEVFQLPSFIEDMMQQNRLGSKTGEGFYKKVKKEDGSSEILTLDLETLTYRSAKKAQFETLEKTKAISDVADRFKVLCDGTDKAGQFYRAVFGDLFAYVAQRIGEITDTVYKIDDAMKAGF
;
A
#
# COMPACT_ATOMS: atom_id res chain seq x y z
N LEU A 1 -16.04 -15.81 -7.11
CA LEU A 1 -17.26 -16.38 -7.65
C LEU A 1 -18.07 -16.98 -6.52
N GLY A 2 -19.33 -16.56 -6.38
CA GLY A 2 -20.26 -17.14 -5.41
C GLY A 2 -20.71 -18.55 -5.82
N PRO A 3 -21.27 -19.34 -4.88
CA PRO A 3 -21.60 -20.75 -5.08
C PRO A 3 -22.70 -20.96 -6.13
N TYR A 4 -23.49 -19.96 -6.46
CA TYR A 4 -24.57 -20.00 -7.45
C TYR A 4 -24.18 -19.44 -8.81
N THR A 5 -22.94 -18.98 -9.01
CA THR A 5 -22.52 -18.40 -10.28
C THR A 5 -22.33 -19.49 -11.33
N LYS A 6 -23.13 -19.41 -12.40
CA LYS A 6 -23.07 -20.38 -13.51
C LYS A 6 -21.78 -20.19 -14.33
N LYS A 7 -21.22 -21.31 -14.81
CA LYS A 7 -19.98 -21.31 -15.58
C LYS A 7 -20.10 -20.52 -16.88
N ASP A 8 -21.18 -20.65 -17.61
CA ASP A 8 -21.44 -19.92 -18.86
C ASP A 8 -21.45 -18.40 -18.68
N VAL A 9 -21.98 -17.91 -17.53
CA VAL A 9 -21.95 -16.50 -17.17
C VAL A 9 -20.51 -16.03 -16.90
N VAL A 10 -19.70 -16.84 -16.21
CA VAL A 10 -18.30 -16.54 -15.96
C VAL A 10 -17.51 -16.47 -17.25
N ASP A 11 -17.70 -17.46 -18.12
CA ASP A 11 -17.03 -17.56 -19.41
C ASP A 11 -17.39 -16.36 -20.31
N PHE A 12 -18.68 -16.00 -20.36
CA PHE A 12 -19.17 -14.85 -21.11
C PHE A 12 -18.54 -13.54 -20.63
N PHE A 13 -18.62 -13.22 -19.33
CA PHE A 13 -18.09 -11.97 -18.80
C PHE A 13 -16.56 -11.92 -18.82
N SER A 14 -15.87 -13.05 -18.73
CA SER A 14 -14.41 -13.11 -18.88
C SER A 14 -13.99 -12.77 -20.31
N ASP A 15 -14.67 -13.34 -21.31
CA ASP A 15 -14.44 -13.03 -22.71
C ASP A 15 -14.81 -11.57 -23.04
N TYR A 16 -15.99 -11.13 -22.62
CA TYR A 16 -16.47 -9.77 -22.85
C TYR A 16 -15.55 -8.72 -22.21
N GLY A 17 -15.15 -8.92 -20.95
CA GLY A 17 -14.24 -8.02 -20.24
C GLY A 17 -12.88 -7.92 -20.91
N SER A 18 -12.35 -9.05 -21.35
CA SER A 18 -11.00 -9.11 -21.98
C SER A 18 -11.01 -8.56 -23.42
N ARG A 19 -11.94 -9.00 -24.26
CA ARG A 19 -11.93 -8.68 -25.70
C ARG A 19 -12.56 -7.33 -26.02
N PHE A 20 -13.70 -7.02 -25.38
CA PHE A 20 -14.46 -5.82 -25.74
C PHE A 20 -14.15 -4.62 -24.84
N LEU A 21 -13.88 -4.85 -23.55
CA LEU A 21 -13.56 -3.76 -22.61
C LEU A 21 -12.06 -3.57 -22.41
N GLY A 22 -11.19 -4.44 -22.95
CA GLY A 22 -9.75 -4.36 -22.78
C GLY A 22 -9.31 -4.46 -21.31
N LYS A 23 -10.12 -5.13 -20.46
CA LYS A 23 -9.83 -5.30 -19.03
C LYS A 23 -9.16 -6.64 -18.78
N ARG A 24 -8.27 -6.67 -17.79
CA ARG A 24 -7.77 -7.92 -17.27
C ARG A 24 -8.81 -8.52 -16.33
N VAL A 25 -9.32 -9.69 -16.66
CA VAL A 25 -10.29 -10.38 -15.82
C VAL A 25 -9.56 -11.39 -14.93
N VAL A 26 -9.74 -11.26 -13.63
CA VAL A 26 -9.16 -12.17 -12.63
C VAL A 26 -10.30 -12.81 -11.85
N VAL A 27 -10.38 -14.14 -11.94
CA VAL A 27 -11.38 -14.91 -11.21
C VAL A 27 -10.87 -15.16 -9.78
N ALA A 28 -11.53 -14.51 -8.82
CA ALA A 28 -11.28 -14.66 -7.38
C ALA A 28 -12.32 -15.58 -6.74
N ARG A 29 -12.01 -16.12 -5.57
CA ARG A 29 -13.02 -16.71 -4.69
C ARG A 29 -13.86 -15.62 -4.05
N ASP A 30 -15.08 -15.97 -3.65
CA ASP A 30 -15.99 -15.05 -2.96
C ASP A 30 -15.60 -14.92 -1.49
N THR A 31 -14.61 -14.07 -1.25
CA THR A 31 -14.04 -13.82 0.06
C THR A 31 -14.01 -12.32 0.36
N PRO A 32 -14.04 -11.90 1.63
CA PRO A 32 -14.00 -10.49 2.00
C PRO A 32 -12.81 -9.76 1.35
N ALA A 33 -13.09 -8.59 0.74
CA ALA A 33 -12.14 -7.74 0.03
C ALA A 33 -11.50 -8.35 -1.23
N PHE A 34 -11.89 -9.55 -1.65
CA PHE A 34 -11.33 -10.29 -2.80
C PHE A 34 -9.79 -10.37 -2.77
N ILE A 35 -9.12 -10.18 -3.92
CA ILE A 35 -7.64 -10.23 -4.00
C ILE A 35 -7.04 -8.84 -3.76
N GLY A 36 -7.41 -7.85 -4.58
CA GLY A 36 -6.74 -6.55 -4.61
C GLY A 36 -6.79 -5.83 -3.27
N ASN A 37 -7.98 -5.60 -2.74
CA ASN A 37 -8.14 -4.93 -1.45
C ASN A 37 -7.55 -5.75 -0.29
N ARG A 38 -7.71 -7.08 -0.28
CA ARG A 38 -7.16 -7.93 0.78
C ARG A 38 -5.65 -7.78 0.88
N ILE A 39 -4.93 -7.96 -0.22
CA ILE A 39 -3.46 -7.88 -0.27
C ILE A 39 -2.97 -6.43 -0.13
N GLY A 40 -3.62 -5.48 -0.83
CA GLY A 40 -3.21 -4.08 -0.81
C GLY A 40 -3.39 -3.42 0.55
N ILE A 41 -4.53 -3.63 1.20
CA ILE A 41 -4.77 -3.09 2.56
C ILE A 41 -3.83 -3.74 3.57
N PHE A 42 -3.60 -5.07 3.51
CA PHE A 42 -2.59 -5.72 4.34
C PHE A 42 -1.22 -5.07 4.16
N SER A 43 -0.79 -4.86 2.91
CA SER A 43 0.50 -4.23 2.61
C SER A 43 0.64 -2.84 3.24
N ILE A 44 -0.40 -2.01 3.16
CA ILE A 44 -0.38 -0.66 3.73
C ILE A 44 -0.43 -0.70 5.27
N GLN A 45 -1.26 -1.54 5.86
CA GLN A 45 -1.36 -1.67 7.32
C GLN A 45 -0.07 -2.24 7.93
N SER A 46 0.50 -3.30 7.35
CA SER A 46 1.80 -3.82 7.77
C SER A 46 2.89 -2.75 7.69
N LEU A 47 2.90 -1.97 6.58
CA LEU A 47 3.82 -0.85 6.43
C LEU A 47 3.64 0.19 7.55
N PHE A 48 2.44 0.58 7.92
CA PHE A 48 2.19 1.52 9.01
C PHE A 48 2.76 1.04 10.34
N HIS A 49 2.62 -0.25 10.66
CA HIS A 49 3.23 -0.83 11.87
C HIS A 49 4.76 -0.82 11.78
N ARG A 50 5.34 -1.17 10.62
CA ARG A 50 6.80 -1.16 10.40
C ARG A 50 7.41 0.24 10.43
N VAL A 51 6.69 1.24 9.91
CA VAL A 51 7.11 2.65 9.95
C VAL A 51 7.31 3.12 11.39
N LYS A 52 6.38 2.80 12.29
CA LYS A 52 6.51 3.11 13.72
C LYS A 52 7.69 2.36 14.36
N ALA A 53 7.81 1.05 14.12
CA ALA A 53 8.87 0.22 14.68
C ALA A 53 10.27 0.65 14.22
N LEU A 54 10.43 1.04 12.95
CA LEU A 54 11.70 1.48 12.36
C LEU A 54 11.94 2.98 12.51
N LYS A 55 11.03 3.72 13.15
CA LYS A 55 11.08 5.20 13.28
C LYS A 55 11.34 5.89 11.93
N MET A 56 10.54 5.51 10.93
CA MET A 56 10.61 6.10 9.59
C MET A 56 9.78 7.37 9.50
N THR A 57 10.24 8.32 8.71
CA THR A 57 9.44 9.49 8.35
C THR A 57 8.60 9.23 7.10
N VAL A 58 7.59 10.05 6.88
CA VAL A 58 6.71 9.97 5.70
C VAL A 58 7.52 10.09 4.40
N GLU A 59 8.47 11.01 4.35
CA GLU A 59 9.32 11.24 3.17
C GLU A 59 10.28 10.07 2.92
N GLU A 60 10.80 9.45 3.98
CA GLU A 60 11.66 8.28 3.87
C GLU A 60 10.89 7.12 3.24
N VAL A 61 9.68 6.86 3.71
CA VAL A 61 8.83 5.77 3.18
C VAL A 61 8.43 6.04 1.73
N ASP A 62 7.95 7.24 1.41
CA ASP A 62 7.57 7.55 0.03
C ASP A 62 8.76 7.53 -0.92
N LYS A 63 9.97 7.86 -0.44
CA LYS A 63 11.20 7.68 -1.21
C LYS A 63 11.49 6.22 -1.53
N LEU A 64 11.21 5.31 -0.59
CA LEU A 64 11.45 3.87 -0.72
C LEU A 64 10.34 3.13 -1.48
N THR A 65 9.10 3.62 -1.44
CA THR A 65 7.94 2.90 -2.00
C THR A 65 7.42 3.46 -3.33
N GLY A 66 8.16 4.36 -3.94
CA GLY A 66 7.83 4.98 -5.22
C GLY A 66 8.56 4.36 -6.43
N PRO A 67 9.07 5.19 -7.35
CA PRO A 67 9.67 4.74 -8.62
C PRO A 67 10.86 3.79 -8.47
N VAL A 68 11.54 3.79 -7.33
CA VAL A 68 12.67 2.89 -7.08
C VAL A 68 12.27 1.40 -7.15
N ILE A 69 11.02 1.09 -6.84
CA ILE A 69 10.46 -0.27 -6.93
C ILE A 69 9.39 -0.38 -8.04
N GLY A 70 9.41 0.52 -9.03
CA GLY A 70 8.49 0.49 -10.17
C GLY A 70 7.08 1.03 -9.88
N ARG A 71 6.83 1.64 -8.71
CA ARG A 71 5.53 2.24 -8.38
C ARG A 71 5.43 3.71 -8.83
N PRO A 72 4.22 4.28 -8.90
CA PRO A 72 4.01 5.69 -9.21
C PRO A 72 4.76 6.64 -8.26
N LYS A 73 5.00 7.87 -8.70
CA LYS A 73 5.65 8.91 -7.88
C LYS A 73 4.90 9.28 -6.61
N SER A 74 3.60 8.99 -6.55
CA SER A 74 2.80 9.17 -5.34
C SER A 74 3.19 8.23 -4.21
N ALA A 75 3.89 7.13 -4.52
CA ALA A 75 4.36 6.16 -3.53
C ALA A 75 3.24 5.67 -2.58
N THR A 76 3.46 5.56 -1.28
CA THR A 76 2.47 5.04 -0.34
C THR A 76 1.66 6.14 0.33
N PHE A 77 2.28 7.02 1.09
CA PHE A 77 1.56 8.01 1.89
C PHE A 77 0.83 9.05 1.03
N ARG A 78 1.45 9.50 -0.05
CA ARG A 78 0.78 10.39 -0.98
C ARG A 78 -0.40 9.71 -1.70
N THR A 79 -0.31 8.42 -1.98
CA THR A 79 -1.45 7.66 -2.54
C THR A 79 -2.57 7.55 -1.52
N VAL A 80 -2.27 7.28 -0.26
CA VAL A 80 -3.29 7.28 0.82
C VAL A 80 -3.99 8.64 0.93
N ASP A 81 -3.25 9.74 0.85
CA ASP A 81 -3.84 11.09 0.85
C ASP A 81 -4.77 11.35 -0.34
N VAL A 82 -4.48 10.76 -1.50
CA VAL A 82 -5.33 10.90 -2.71
C VAL A 82 -6.60 10.04 -2.59
N VAL A 83 -6.47 8.79 -2.13
CA VAL A 83 -7.60 7.86 -1.95
C VAL A 83 -8.51 8.31 -0.80
N GLY A 84 -7.91 8.79 0.25
CA GLY A 84 -8.54 9.16 1.51
C GLY A 84 -8.31 8.11 2.60
N LEU A 85 -7.78 8.59 3.73
CA LEU A 85 -7.45 7.74 4.88
C LEU A 85 -8.68 7.01 5.44
N ASP A 86 -9.83 7.66 5.46
CA ASP A 86 -11.10 7.06 5.89
C ASP A 86 -11.55 5.89 5.01
N THR A 87 -11.32 5.99 3.69
CA THR A 87 -11.60 4.88 2.76
C THR A 87 -10.73 3.68 3.09
N LEU A 88 -9.43 3.88 3.30
CA LEU A 88 -8.49 2.83 3.69
C LEU A 88 -8.91 2.20 5.03
N VAL A 89 -9.21 3.03 6.03
CA VAL A 89 -9.65 2.59 7.37
C VAL A 89 -10.94 1.80 7.29
N HIS A 90 -11.92 2.25 6.49
CA HIS A 90 -13.17 1.53 6.30
C HIS A 90 -12.93 0.11 5.75
N VAL A 91 -12.10 -0.03 4.73
CA VAL A 91 -11.79 -1.36 4.16
C VAL A 91 -10.99 -2.22 5.14
N ALA A 92 -10.04 -1.64 5.87
CA ALA A 92 -9.26 -2.37 6.90
C ALA A 92 -10.16 -2.91 8.01
N ASN A 93 -11.09 -2.09 8.52
CA ASN A 93 -12.06 -2.52 9.53
C ASN A 93 -12.99 -3.61 9.00
N GLY A 94 -13.43 -3.52 7.74
CA GLY A 94 -14.23 -4.57 7.11
C GLY A 94 -13.49 -5.89 6.99
N ILE A 95 -12.20 -5.87 6.64
CA ILE A 95 -11.38 -7.09 6.63
C ILE A 95 -11.23 -7.64 8.04
N LYS A 96 -10.92 -6.79 9.02
CA LYS A 96 -10.79 -7.19 10.43
C LYS A 96 -12.05 -7.86 10.95
N GLU A 97 -13.22 -7.31 10.64
CA GLU A 97 -14.52 -7.85 11.08
C GLU A 97 -14.87 -9.18 10.42
N HIS A 98 -14.66 -9.29 9.09
CA HIS A 98 -15.12 -10.44 8.32
C HIS A 98 -14.07 -11.55 8.14
N CYS A 99 -12.84 -11.36 8.63
CA CYS A 99 -11.77 -12.34 8.60
C CYS A 99 -11.17 -12.57 10.01
N PRO A 100 -11.97 -13.01 11.01
CA PRO A 100 -11.50 -13.17 12.38
C PRO A 100 -10.44 -14.27 12.52
N ASP A 101 -10.47 -15.26 11.64
CA ASP A 101 -9.52 -16.40 11.64
C ASP A 101 -8.25 -16.13 10.83
N ASP A 102 -8.05 -14.90 10.33
CA ASP A 102 -6.82 -14.52 9.65
C ASP A 102 -5.65 -14.55 10.65
N GLU A 103 -4.62 -15.34 10.39
CA GLU A 103 -3.45 -15.49 11.29
C GLU A 103 -2.65 -14.19 11.48
N ARG A 104 -2.92 -13.18 10.65
CA ARG A 104 -2.36 -11.82 10.76
C ARG A 104 -3.43 -10.77 11.05
N HIS A 105 -4.52 -11.20 11.67
CA HIS A 105 -5.67 -10.36 12.03
C HIS A 105 -5.27 -9.07 12.76
N GLU A 106 -4.27 -9.15 13.66
CA GLU A 106 -3.75 -8.02 14.40
C GLU A 106 -3.17 -6.90 13.55
N VAL A 107 -2.72 -7.20 12.32
CA VAL A 107 -2.19 -6.20 11.39
C VAL A 107 -3.26 -5.21 10.95
N PHE A 108 -4.54 -5.63 10.93
CA PHE A 108 -5.66 -4.76 10.58
C PHE A 108 -6.11 -3.85 11.74
N GLN A 109 -5.52 -3.99 12.95
CA GLN A 109 -5.68 -3.00 14.01
C GLN A 109 -4.96 -1.71 13.63
N LEU A 110 -5.66 -0.58 13.70
CA LEU A 110 -5.07 0.71 13.35
C LEU A 110 -3.98 1.12 14.35
N PRO A 111 -2.81 1.58 13.88
CA PRO A 111 -1.85 2.26 14.74
C PRO A 111 -2.42 3.57 15.30
N SER A 112 -2.00 3.94 16.51
CA SER A 112 -2.52 5.14 17.20
C SER A 112 -2.47 6.41 16.38
N PHE A 113 -1.38 6.65 15.64
CA PHE A 113 -1.25 7.85 14.80
C PHE A 113 -2.32 7.92 13.69
N ILE A 114 -2.79 6.76 13.18
CA ILE A 114 -3.90 6.71 12.21
C ILE A 114 -5.23 7.03 12.89
N GLU A 115 -5.46 6.48 14.09
CA GLU A 115 -6.66 6.80 14.87
C GLU A 115 -6.72 8.30 15.20
N ASP A 116 -5.61 8.88 15.63
CA ASP A 116 -5.49 10.32 15.93
C ASP A 116 -5.72 11.19 14.67
N MET A 117 -5.18 10.80 13.51
CA MET A 117 -5.43 11.49 12.25
C MET A 117 -6.91 11.47 11.87
N MET A 118 -7.57 10.32 12.05
CA MET A 118 -9.01 10.18 11.81
C MET A 118 -9.83 11.10 12.72
N GLN A 119 -9.52 11.13 14.03
CA GLN A 119 -10.19 12.01 15.00
C GLN A 119 -9.99 13.51 14.67
N GLN A 120 -8.83 13.88 14.14
CA GLN A 120 -8.51 15.23 13.74
C GLN A 120 -9.00 15.60 12.32
N ASN A 121 -9.76 14.72 11.67
CA ASN A 121 -10.26 14.88 10.29
C ASN A 121 -9.14 15.14 9.26
N ARG A 122 -7.95 14.56 9.46
CA ARG A 122 -6.81 14.64 8.54
C ARG A 122 -6.87 13.46 7.57
N LEU A 123 -7.79 13.57 6.61
CA LEU A 123 -8.15 12.45 5.73
C LEU A 123 -7.46 12.47 4.38
N GLY A 124 -6.56 13.41 4.15
CA GLY A 124 -5.83 13.59 2.89
C GLY A 124 -6.35 14.74 2.04
N SER A 125 -6.24 14.59 0.73
CA SER A 125 -6.51 15.67 -0.24
C SER A 125 -7.93 16.26 -0.14
N LYS A 126 -8.92 15.45 0.22
CA LYS A 126 -10.32 15.87 0.34
C LYS A 126 -10.60 16.81 1.50
N THR A 127 -9.79 16.74 2.56
CA THR A 127 -9.87 17.65 3.72
C THR A 127 -8.79 18.72 3.69
N GLY A 128 -7.92 18.71 2.66
CA GLY A 128 -6.82 19.65 2.51
C GLY A 128 -5.57 19.30 3.33
N GLU A 129 -5.65 18.30 4.22
CA GLU A 129 -4.53 17.83 5.02
C GLU A 129 -4.63 16.32 5.31
N GLY A 130 -3.48 15.66 5.33
CA GLY A 130 -3.30 14.25 5.60
C GLY A 130 -1.86 14.01 6.03
N PHE A 131 -1.15 13.06 5.41
CA PHE A 131 0.30 12.92 5.60
C PHE A 131 1.08 14.11 5.03
N TYR A 132 0.46 14.78 4.06
CA TYR A 132 0.96 16.03 3.48
C TYR A 132 -0.08 17.13 3.60
N LYS A 133 0.41 18.36 3.74
CA LYS A 133 -0.42 19.58 3.78
C LYS A 133 0.20 20.65 2.90
N LYS A 134 -0.58 21.20 1.96
CA LYS A 134 -0.16 22.34 1.16
C LYS A 134 -0.53 23.63 1.87
N VAL A 135 0.45 24.49 2.11
CA VAL A 135 0.27 25.83 2.70
C VAL A 135 0.70 26.90 1.72
N LYS A 136 0.04 28.05 1.76
CA LYS A 136 0.46 29.25 1.03
C LYS A 136 1.36 30.07 1.95
N LYS A 137 2.47 30.55 1.42
CA LYS A 137 3.38 31.47 2.11
C LYS A 137 2.97 32.92 1.87
N GLU A 138 3.51 33.83 2.68
CA GLU A 138 3.25 35.28 2.58
C GLU A 138 3.70 35.88 1.24
N ASP A 139 4.72 35.30 0.62
CA ASP A 139 5.23 35.67 -0.71
C ASP A 139 4.37 35.16 -1.88
N GLY A 140 3.24 34.50 -1.60
CA GLY A 140 2.34 33.89 -2.59
C GLY A 140 2.77 32.53 -3.11
N SER A 141 3.97 32.04 -2.75
CA SER A 141 4.42 30.69 -3.08
C SER A 141 3.67 29.63 -2.25
N SER A 142 3.82 28.37 -2.62
CA SER A 142 3.23 27.26 -1.85
C SER A 142 4.33 26.32 -1.36
N GLU A 143 4.17 25.82 -0.16
CA GLU A 143 5.00 24.78 0.42
C GLU A 143 4.17 23.54 0.74
N ILE A 144 4.76 22.36 0.55
CA ILE A 144 4.17 21.09 0.99
C ILE A 144 4.86 20.71 2.29
N LEU A 145 4.11 20.75 3.37
CA LEU A 145 4.54 20.29 4.68
C LEU A 145 4.27 18.79 4.82
N THR A 146 5.07 18.13 5.63
CA THR A 146 4.95 16.70 5.93
C THR A 146 4.59 16.51 7.39
N LEU A 147 3.70 15.57 7.66
CA LEU A 147 3.30 15.21 9.01
C LEU A 147 4.44 14.45 9.72
N ASP A 148 4.79 14.87 10.90
CA ASP A 148 5.62 14.10 11.81
C ASP A 148 4.73 13.08 12.53
N LEU A 149 5.03 11.78 12.39
CA LEU A 149 4.16 10.71 12.88
C LEU A 149 4.22 10.49 14.41
N GLU A 150 5.22 11.08 15.09
CA GLU A 150 5.33 10.99 16.55
C GLU A 150 4.58 12.14 17.23
N THR A 151 4.73 13.36 16.71
CA THR A 151 4.15 14.56 17.30
C THR A 151 2.83 14.99 16.69
N LEU A 152 2.48 14.44 15.53
CA LEU A 152 1.33 14.83 14.70
C LEU A 152 1.32 16.33 14.34
N THR A 153 2.50 16.93 14.23
CA THR A 153 2.68 18.31 13.79
C THR A 153 3.24 18.36 12.36
N TYR A 154 2.84 19.39 11.61
CA TYR A 154 3.37 19.60 10.26
C TYR A 154 4.69 20.35 10.31
N ARG A 155 5.64 19.91 9.52
CA ARG A 155 6.97 20.52 9.34
C ARG A 155 7.38 20.55 7.88
N SER A 156 8.38 21.35 7.54
CA SER A 156 8.99 21.31 6.22
C SER A 156 9.58 19.93 5.92
N ALA A 157 9.44 19.52 4.67
CA ALA A 157 9.91 18.21 4.21
C ALA A 157 11.43 18.08 4.35
N LYS A 158 11.89 16.92 4.84
CA LYS A 158 13.30 16.58 4.92
C LYS A 158 13.71 15.73 3.72
N LYS A 159 14.91 15.96 3.19
CA LYS A 159 15.43 15.14 2.08
C LYS A 159 15.86 13.78 2.62
N ALA A 160 15.12 12.73 2.24
CA ALA A 160 15.50 11.35 2.57
C ALA A 160 16.72 10.92 1.74
N GLN A 161 17.72 10.31 2.39
CA GLN A 161 18.94 9.79 1.76
C GLN A 161 19.28 8.43 2.36
N PHE A 162 19.58 7.46 1.49
CA PHE A 162 19.95 6.11 1.87
C PHE A 162 21.09 5.62 1.00
N GLU A 163 22.13 5.04 1.62
CA GLU A 163 23.27 4.49 0.89
C GLU A 163 22.84 3.38 -0.07
N THR A 164 21.92 2.53 0.38
CA THR A 164 21.35 1.45 -0.46
C THR A 164 20.67 1.97 -1.72
N LEU A 165 19.95 3.12 -1.66
CA LEU A 165 19.36 3.73 -2.85
C LEU A 165 20.41 4.24 -3.83
N GLU A 166 21.52 4.78 -3.35
CA GLU A 166 22.59 5.25 -4.23
C GLU A 166 23.17 4.10 -5.06
N LYS A 167 23.32 2.91 -4.46
CA LYS A 167 23.81 1.69 -5.15
C LYS A 167 22.87 1.22 -6.28
N THR A 168 21.58 1.60 -6.23
CA THR A 168 20.61 1.17 -7.22
C THR A 168 20.45 2.10 -8.42
N LYS A 169 21.04 3.28 -8.40
CA LYS A 169 20.83 4.29 -9.45
C LYS A 169 21.21 3.85 -10.87
N ALA A 170 22.24 3.00 -10.98
CA ALA A 170 22.70 2.48 -12.28
C ALA A 170 21.93 1.23 -12.74
N ILE A 171 21.04 0.67 -11.91
CA ILE A 171 20.33 -0.57 -12.20
C ILE A 171 18.98 -0.22 -12.81
N SER A 172 18.77 -0.53 -14.08
CA SER A 172 17.53 -0.25 -14.81
C SER A 172 16.44 -1.29 -14.52
N ASP A 173 16.81 -2.57 -14.41
CA ASP A 173 15.88 -3.65 -14.10
C ASP A 173 15.37 -3.55 -12.66
N VAL A 174 14.03 -3.63 -12.49
CA VAL A 174 13.39 -3.47 -11.18
C VAL A 174 13.67 -4.67 -10.27
N ALA A 175 13.71 -5.90 -10.83
CA ALA A 175 13.94 -7.08 -10.03
C ALA A 175 15.37 -7.16 -9.48
N ASP A 176 16.36 -6.80 -10.32
CA ASP A 176 17.76 -6.73 -9.87
C ASP A 176 17.97 -5.59 -8.88
N ARG A 177 17.32 -4.46 -9.10
CA ARG A 177 17.31 -3.34 -8.14
C ARG A 177 16.73 -3.78 -6.80
N PHE A 178 15.63 -4.52 -6.81
CA PHE A 178 14.97 -5.01 -5.60
C PHE A 178 15.86 -5.95 -4.77
N LYS A 179 16.66 -6.80 -5.42
CA LYS A 179 17.66 -7.64 -4.73
C LYS A 179 18.65 -6.78 -3.95
N VAL A 180 19.23 -5.78 -4.62
CA VAL A 180 20.19 -4.85 -3.98
C VAL A 180 19.54 -4.07 -2.83
N LEU A 181 18.27 -3.67 -2.98
CA LEU A 181 17.53 -2.99 -1.93
C LEU A 181 17.33 -3.90 -0.70
N CYS A 182 17.01 -5.17 -0.90
CA CYS A 182 16.85 -6.13 0.18
C CYS A 182 18.18 -6.50 0.87
N ASP A 183 19.30 -6.51 0.13
CA ASP A 183 20.62 -6.80 0.67
C ASP A 183 21.25 -5.61 1.43
N GLY A 184 20.63 -4.43 1.36
CA GLY A 184 21.09 -3.23 2.04
C GLY A 184 21.22 -3.42 3.55
N THR A 185 22.29 -2.87 4.14
CA THR A 185 22.56 -2.94 5.58
C THR A 185 22.04 -1.73 6.35
N ASP A 186 21.70 -0.67 5.64
CA ASP A 186 21.13 0.56 6.21
C ASP A 186 19.62 0.41 6.55
N LYS A 187 19.02 1.49 7.02
CA LYS A 187 17.60 1.56 7.37
C LYS A 187 16.68 1.19 6.20
N ALA A 188 17.09 1.51 4.95
CA ALA A 188 16.33 1.16 3.76
C ALA A 188 16.27 -0.37 3.54
N GLY A 189 17.41 -1.06 3.64
CA GLY A 189 17.47 -2.51 3.52
C GLY A 189 16.66 -3.22 4.63
N GLN A 190 16.71 -2.71 5.87
CA GLN A 190 15.86 -3.21 6.96
C GLN A 190 14.38 -3.03 6.65
N PHE A 191 14.00 -1.87 6.12
CA PHE A 191 12.62 -1.58 5.70
C PHE A 191 12.14 -2.55 4.63
N TYR A 192 12.91 -2.74 3.55
CA TYR A 192 12.52 -3.65 2.47
C TYR A 192 12.34 -5.08 2.95
N ARG A 193 13.28 -5.62 3.72
CA ARG A 193 13.16 -6.98 4.26
C ARG A 193 11.94 -7.15 5.16
N ALA A 194 11.66 -6.17 6.01
CA ALA A 194 10.52 -6.23 6.93
C ALA A 194 9.18 -6.14 6.20
N VAL A 195 9.01 -5.11 5.35
CA VAL A 195 7.72 -4.84 4.68
C VAL A 195 7.40 -5.90 3.63
N PHE A 196 8.38 -6.26 2.78
CA PHE A 196 8.14 -7.24 1.73
C PHE A 196 8.18 -8.69 2.25
N GLY A 197 8.93 -8.94 3.32
CA GLY A 197 8.87 -10.23 4.02
C GLY A 197 7.47 -10.51 4.58
N ASP A 198 6.87 -9.53 5.27
CA ASP A 198 5.49 -9.63 5.74
C ASP A 198 4.51 -9.83 4.57
N LEU A 199 4.65 -9.04 3.50
CA LEU A 199 3.76 -9.10 2.34
C LEU A 199 3.83 -10.46 1.64
N PHE A 200 5.03 -10.97 1.35
CA PHE A 200 5.19 -12.23 0.64
C PHE A 200 4.74 -13.43 1.49
N ALA A 201 5.01 -13.41 2.79
CA ALA A 201 4.48 -14.42 3.69
C ALA A 201 2.95 -14.43 3.70
N TYR A 202 2.33 -13.25 3.80
CA TYR A 202 0.88 -13.12 3.77
C TYR A 202 0.28 -13.60 2.44
N VAL A 203 0.85 -13.19 1.31
CA VAL A 203 0.41 -13.64 -0.02
C VAL A 203 0.47 -15.17 -0.14
N ALA A 204 1.56 -15.79 0.34
CA ALA A 204 1.70 -17.25 0.29
C ALA A 204 0.59 -17.97 1.11
N GLN A 205 0.22 -17.44 2.25
CA GLN A 205 -0.83 -17.98 3.11
C GLN A 205 -2.25 -17.78 2.55
N ARG A 206 -2.46 -16.79 1.68
CA ARG A 206 -3.76 -16.52 1.03
C ARG A 206 -4.03 -17.42 -0.18
N ILE A 207 -3.04 -18.16 -0.67
CA ILE A 207 -3.26 -19.16 -1.73
C ILE A 207 -4.13 -20.28 -1.17
N GLY A 208 -5.20 -20.64 -1.90
CA GLY A 208 -6.20 -21.59 -1.43
C GLY A 208 -7.38 -20.94 -0.70
N GLU A 209 -7.23 -19.74 -0.14
CA GLU A 209 -8.32 -18.97 0.47
C GLU A 209 -8.95 -17.99 -0.53
N ILE A 210 -8.19 -17.01 -1.05
CA ILE A 210 -8.72 -15.96 -1.94
C ILE A 210 -8.62 -16.31 -3.42
N THR A 211 -7.71 -17.21 -3.77
CA THR A 211 -7.50 -17.73 -5.13
C THR A 211 -6.71 -19.04 -5.09
N ASP A 212 -6.62 -19.73 -6.22
CA ASP A 212 -5.95 -21.04 -6.31
C ASP A 212 -4.45 -20.93 -6.62
N THR A 213 -3.98 -19.80 -7.13
CA THR A 213 -2.60 -19.63 -7.58
C THR A 213 -2.07 -18.22 -7.30
N VAL A 214 -0.75 -18.12 -7.06
CA VAL A 214 -0.06 -16.83 -6.90
C VAL A 214 -0.18 -15.94 -8.15
N TYR A 215 -0.24 -16.52 -9.34
CA TYR A 215 -0.35 -15.76 -10.58
C TYR A 215 -1.60 -14.91 -10.66
N LYS A 216 -2.73 -15.37 -10.11
CA LYS A 216 -3.95 -14.58 -10.04
C LYS A 216 -3.82 -13.40 -9.07
N ILE A 217 -3.02 -13.55 -8.01
CA ILE A 217 -2.70 -12.44 -7.10
C ILE A 217 -1.86 -11.40 -7.85
N ASP A 218 -0.80 -11.83 -8.53
CA ASP A 218 0.04 -10.94 -9.34
C ASP A 218 -0.78 -10.19 -10.40
N ASP A 219 -1.68 -10.90 -11.08
CA ASP A 219 -2.54 -10.32 -12.10
C ASP A 219 -3.50 -9.27 -11.53
N ALA A 220 -4.10 -9.55 -10.37
CA ALA A 220 -4.98 -8.61 -9.71
C ALA A 220 -4.23 -7.35 -9.24
N MET A 221 -3.05 -7.53 -8.64
CA MET A 221 -2.23 -6.41 -8.15
C MET A 221 -1.69 -5.55 -9.31
N LYS A 222 -1.30 -6.15 -10.44
CA LYS A 222 -0.86 -5.41 -11.65
C LYS A 222 -1.99 -4.67 -12.34
N ALA A 223 -3.23 -5.15 -12.21
CA ALA A 223 -4.37 -4.60 -12.94
C ALA A 223 -5.15 -3.52 -12.17
N GLY A 224 -5.09 -3.50 -10.86
CA GLY A 224 -6.03 -2.68 -10.09
C GLY A 224 -5.55 -2.10 -8.77
N PHE A 225 -4.28 -2.31 -8.38
CA PHE A 225 -3.82 -1.80 -7.09
C PHE A 225 -2.51 -1.02 -7.19
#